data_2202015dd883a752b150e8d84f43a79f
#
_entry.id   2202015dd883a752b150e8d84f43a79f
#
_cell.length_a   1.000
_cell.length_b   1.000
_cell.length_c   1.000
_cell.angle_alpha   90.00
_cell.angle_beta   90.00
_cell.angle_gamma   90.00
#
_symmetry.space_group_name_H-M   'P 1'
#
loop_
_entity.id
_entity.type
_entity.pdbx_description
1 polymer ?
#
loop_
_entity_poly.entity_id
_entity_poly.type
_entity_poly.pdbx_seq_one_letter_code
_entity_poly.pdbx_strand_id
1 'polypeptide(L)'
;EMVNELMKADQKDQRADNIALQFYEKLYKNPKLRDARGYIIPISQTTTATNFVNILIKSGIRVEKATAHFKVGGKEYEAGSYVVKTNQAFRPHVIDMFEPQDHPNDFQYPGGPPVRPYDAAGWTPAYTMGLEFDRILEPFDGPFETIPYGEEQKHKGSFTKLAGAVGY
;
A
#
# COMPACT_ATOMS: atom_id res chain seq x y z
N GLU A 1 6.79 12.84 -19.20
CA GLU A 1 7.42 14.13 -19.62
C GLU A 1 8.89 14.17 -19.21
N MET A 2 9.24 13.97 -17.94
CA MET A 2 10.60 13.94 -17.40
C MET A 2 11.48 12.83 -18.00
N VAL A 3 10.92 11.63 -18.23
CA VAL A 3 11.65 10.53 -18.90
C VAL A 3 12.00 10.88 -20.32
N ASN A 4 11.10 11.54 -21.05
CA ASN A 4 11.38 12.02 -22.41
C ASN A 4 12.46 13.11 -22.44
N GLU A 5 12.57 13.92 -21.41
CA GLU A 5 13.65 14.91 -21.28
C GLU A 5 14.99 14.26 -20.99
N LEU A 6 15.02 13.24 -20.10
CA LEU A 6 16.23 12.44 -19.85
C LEU A 6 16.72 11.74 -21.12
N MET A 7 15.82 11.18 -21.92
CA MET A 7 16.19 10.51 -23.18
C MET A 7 16.71 11.48 -24.25
N LYS A 8 16.39 12.77 -24.16
CA LYS A 8 16.89 13.81 -25.07
C LYS A 8 18.19 14.44 -24.61
N ALA A 9 18.61 14.21 -23.37
CA ALA A 9 19.83 14.74 -22.82
C ALA A 9 21.01 13.88 -23.27
N ASP A 10 22.07 14.52 -23.79
CA ASP A 10 23.33 13.84 -24.08
C ASP A 10 23.94 13.34 -22.76
N GLN A 11 24.39 12.08 -22.71
CA GLN A 11 24.99 11.45 -21.52
C GLN A 11 26.23 12.16 -20.99
N LYS A 12 26.82 13.04 -21.77
CA LYS A 12 27.99 13.87 -21.37
C LYS A 12 27.62 15.28 -20.95
N ASP A 13 26.35 15.64 -20.99
CA ASP A 13 25.90 16.98 -20.65
C ASP A 13 25.53 17.09 -19.17
N GLN A 14 26.03 18.09 -18.48
CA GLN A 14 25.61 18.46 -17.12
C GLN A 14 24.10 18.61 -16.98
N ARG A 15 23.41 18.83 -18.08
CA ARG A 15 21.94 18.87 -18.13
C ARG A 15 21.30 17.53 -17.77
N ALA A 16 21.87 16.40 -18.23
CA ALA A 16 21.38 15.06 -17.88
C ALA A 16 21.54 14.79 -16.39
N ASP A 17 22.68 15.16 -15.82
CA ASP A 17 22.94 15.02 -14.38
C ASP A 17 21.98 15.87 -13.54
N ASN A 18 21.70 17.09 -13.97
CA ASN A 18 20.74 17.96 -13.30
C ASN A 18 19.31 17.43 -13.37
N ILE A 19 18.90 16.86 -14.50
CA ILE A 19 17.57 16.24 -14.64
C ILE A 19 17.46 14.99 -13.76
N ALA A 20 18.49 14.16 -13.73
CA ALA A 20 18.55 12.98 -12.87
C ALA A 20 18.50 13.36 -11.39
N LEU A 21 19.22 14.39 -10.97
CA LEU A 21 19.18 14.90 -9.60
C LEU A 21 17.81 15.45 -9.24
N GLN A 22 17.20 16.25 -10.10
CA GLN A 22 15.83 16.77 -9.88
C GLN A 22 14.81 15.65 -9.79
N PHE A 23 14.93 14.60 -10.60
CA PHE A 23 14.09 13.41 -10.53
C PHE A 23 14.24 12.70 -9.18
N TYR A 24 15.49 12.51 -8.73
CA TYR A 24 15.78 11.93 -7.44
C TYR A 24 15.17 12.75 -6.29
N GLU A 25 15.41 14.07 -6.28
CA GLU A 25 14.88 14.97 -5.27
C GLU A 25 13.35 14.95 -5.24
N LYS A 26 12.71 14.97 -6.40
CA LYS A 26 11.27 14.97 -6.52
C LYS A 26 10.61 13.66 -6.08
N LEU A 27 11.15 12.52 -6.50
CA LEU A 27 10.53 11.21 -6.25
C LEU A 27 11.00 10.54 -4.97
N TYR A 28 12.29 10.59 -4.67
CA TYR A 28 12.86 9.85 -3.55
C TYR A 28 12.92 10.64 -2.25
N LYS A 29 13.12 11.94 -2.31
CA LYS A 29 13.16 12.78 -1.10
C LYS A 29 11.78 13.30 -0.68
N ASN A 30 10.84 13.45 -1.61
CA ASN A 30 9.49 13.89 -1.27
C ASN A 30 8.68 12.73 -0.66
N PRO A 31 8.32 12.79 0.64
CA PRO A 31 7.57 11.71 1.29
C PRO A 31 6.21 11.43 0.64
N LYS A 32 5.61 12.42 -0.04
CA LYS A 32 4.32 12.26 -0.74
C LYS A 32 4.42 11.47 -2.04
N LEU A 33 5.58 11.52 -2.70
CA LEU A 33 5.79 10.89 -4.01
C LEU A 33 6.63 9.61 -3.91
N ARG A 34 7.36 9.44 -2.80
CA ARG A 34 8.19 8.25 -2.59
C ARG A 34 7.34 7.02 -2.30
N ASP A 35 7.60 5.92 -2.98
CA ASP A 35 6.94 4.65 -2.72
C ASP A 35 7.15 4.17 -1.28
N ALA A 36 6.11 3.57 -0.73
CA ALA A 36 6.19 2.92 0.57
C ALA A 36 7.18 1.74 0.57
N ARG A 37 7.84 1.53 1.70
CA ARG A 37 8.64 0.34 1.99
C ARG A 37 7.76 -0.81 2.48
N GLY A 38 6.59 -0.49 2.98
CA GLY A 38 5.58 -1.43 3.40
C GLY A 38 4.39 -0.74 4.04
N TYR A 39 3.44 -1.57 4.41
CA TYR A 39 2.20 -1.17 5.06
C TYR A 39 1.99 -2.01 6.30
N ILE A 40 1.51 -1.38 7.37
CA ILE A 40 1.18 -2.06 8.62
C ILE A 40 -0.32 -1.89 8.87
N ILE A 41 -1.01 -3.00 9.04
CA ILE A 41 -2.44 -3.05 9.35
C ILE A 41 -2.57 -3.39 10.84
N PRO A 42 -2.97 -2.45 11.69
CA PRO A 42 -3.14 -2.70 13.12
C PRO A 42 -4.20 -3.76 13.40
N ILE A 43 -4.02 -4.53 14.48
CA ILE A 43 -4.95 -5.60 14.87
C ILE A 43 -6.34 -5.09 15.27
N SER A 44 -6.51 -3.80 15.51
CA SER A 44 -7.78 -3.19 15.93
C SER A 44 -8.96 -3.43 14.98
N GLN A 45 -8.69 -3.68 13.69
CA GLN A 45 -9.71 -3.89 12.65
C GLN A 45 -9.82 -5.35 12.20
N THR A 46 -10.23 -6.22 13.08
CA THR A 46 -10.13 -7.67 12.89
C THR A 46 -10.85 -8.21 11.64
N THR A 47 -12.09 -7.79 11.36
CA THR A 47 -12.88 -8.35 10.23
C THR A 47 -12.41 -7.86 8.88
N THR A 48 -12.35 -6.54 8.69
CA THR A 48 -11.94 -5.94 7.41
C THR A 48 -10.50 -6.29 7.10
N ALA A 49 -9.60 -6.18 8.09
CA ALA A 49 -8.19 -6.55 7.95
C ALA A 49 -8.01 -8.02 7.55
N THR A 50 -8.73 -8.93 8.19
CA THR A 50 -8.66 -10.37 7.87
C THR A 50 -9.11 -10.65 6.44
N ASN A 51 -10.24 -10.06 6.01
CA ASN A 51 -10.75 -10.23 4.65
C ASN A 51 -9.77 -9.67 3.62
N PHE A 52 -9.24 -8.47 3.85
CA PHE A 52 -8.28 -7.84 2.96
C PHE A 52 -6.97 -8.64 2.87
N VAL A 53 -6.42 -9.09 4.00
CA VAL A 53 -5.23 -9.93 4.05
C VAL A 53 -5.43 -11.24 3.29
N ASN A 54 -6.60 -11.87 3.40
CA ASN A 54 -6.91 -13.08 2.64
C ASN A 54 -6.95 -12.82 1.13
N ILE A 55 -7.44 -11.66 0.70
CA ILE A 55 -7.36 -11.25 -0.71
C ILE A 55 -5.91 -11.12 -1.16
N LEU A 56 -5.05 -10.44 -0.38
CA LEU A 56 -3.63 -10.30 -0.67
C LEU A 56 -2.93 -11.66 -0.82
N ILE A 57 -3.16 -12.57 0.14
CA ILE A 57 -2.56 -13.92 0.11
C ILE A 57 -3.02 -14.69 -1.13
N LYS A 58 -4.31 -14.66 -1.47
CA LYS A 58 -4.87 -15.30 -2.67
C LYS A 58 -4.30 -14.71 -3.97
N SER A 59 -3.94 -13.44 -3.97
CA SER A 59 -3.29 -12.76 -5.09
C SER A 59 -1.76 -13.02 -5.17
N GLY A 60 -1.21 -13.85 -4.27
CA GLY A 60 0.22 -14.18 -4.25
C GLY A 60 1.10 -13.15 -3.54
N ILE A 61 0.51 -12.17 -2.86
CA ILE A 61 1.26 -11.20 -2.05
C ILE A 61 1.68 -11.87 -0.74
N ARG A 62 2.98 -11.73 -0.42
CA ARG A 62 3.52 -12.17 0.87
C ARG A 62 3.06 -11.21 1.97
N VAL A 63 2.37 -11.74 2.94
CA VAL A 63 1.93 -11.06 4.15
C VAL A 63 2.65 -11.67 5.35
N GLU A 64 3.11 -10.82 6.24
CA GLU A 64 3.72 -11.20 7.51
C GLU A 64 2.76 -10.83 8.65
N LYS A 65 2.88 -11.54 9.77
CA LYS A 65 2.13 -11.27 11.00
C LYS A 65 3.09 -11.04 12.15
N ALA A 66 2.87 -10.00 12.92
CA ALA A 66 3.68 -9.72 14.09
C ALA A 66 3.44 -10.77 15.19
N THR A 67 4.51 -11.37 15.67
CA THR A 67 4.49 -12.37 16.75
C THR A 67 4.64 -11.75 18.13
N ALA A 68 5.14 -10.51 18.19
CA ALA A 68 5.28 -9.73 19.42
C ALA A 68 5.01 -8.25 19.14
N HIS A 69 4.91 -7.46 20.20
CA HIS A 69 4.84 -6.01 20.11
C HIS A 69 6.11 -5.44 19.46
N PHE A 70 5.94 -4.43 18.59
CA PHE A 70 7.05 -3.80 17.88
C PHE A 70 6.78 -2.30 17.65
N LYS A 71 7.83 -1.58 17.24
CA LYS A 71 7.77 -0.13 17.00
C LYS A 71 8.36 0.21 15.64
N VAL A 72 7.64 1.01 14.84
CA VAL A 72 8.10 1.52 13.55
C VAL A 72 7.71 2.99 13.42
N GLY A 73 8.66 3.83 12.98
CA GLY A 73 8.40 5.26 12.76
C GLY A 73 7.91 6.04 13.99
N GLY A 74 8.24 5.55 15.20
CA GLY A 74 7.76 6.17 16.46
C GLY A 74 6.39 5.65 16.93
N LYS A 75 5.64 4.92 16.10
CA LYS A 75 4.34 4.32 16.44
C LYS A 75 4.52 2.88 16.91
N GLU A 76 3.75 2.48 17.91
CA GLU A 76 3.75 1.14 18.49
C GLU A 76 2.61 0.29 17.92
N TYR A 77 2.89 -1.00 17.70
CA TYR A 77 1.96 -1.97 17.15
C TYR A 77 1.95 -3.23 17.98
N GLU A 78 0.78 -3.78 18.17
CA GLU A 78 0.59 -5.01 18.94
C GLU A 78 0.89 -6.27 18.14
N ALA A 79 1.20 -7.36 18.85
CA ALA A 79 1.25 -8.69 18.27
C ALA A 79 -0.06 -9.02 17.56
N GLY A 80 0.04 -9.66 16.39
CA GLY A 80 -1.10 -9.98 15.55
C GLY A 80 -1.38 -8.94 14.45
N SER A 81 -0.74 -7.75 14.48
CA SER A 81 -0.78 -6.79 13.38
C SER A 81 -0.22 -7.42 12.10
N TYR A 82 -0.79 -7.10 10.94
CA TYR A 82 -0.30 -7.59 9.67
C TYR A 82 0.69 -6.61 9.05
N VAL A 83 1.69 -7.15 8.36
CA VAL A 83 2.77 -6.39 7.71
C VAL A 83 2.88 -6.83 6.26
N VAL A 84 2.85 -5.87 5.34
CA VAL A 84 3.01 -6.11 3.91
C VAL A 84 4.17 -5.27 3.41
N LYS A 85 5.33 -5.90 3.22
CA LYS A 85 6.53 -5.23 2.71
C LYS A 85 6.49 -5.14 1.19
N THR A 86 6.98 -4.05 0.61
CA THR A 86 7.01 -3.87 -0.85
C THR A 86 8.23 -4.50 -1.53
N ASN A 87 9.19 -5.05 -0.76
CA ASN A 87 10.35 -5.76 -1.29
C ASN A 87 10.03 -7.20 -1.69
N GLN A 88 9.05 -7.39 -2.55
CA GLN A 88 8.59 -8.68 -3.05
C GLN A 88 8.27 -8.63 -4.55
N ALA A 89 8.12 -9.79 -5.19
CA ALA A 89 7.95 -9.90 -6.63
C ALA A 89 6.74 -9.11 -7.17
N PHE A 90 5.61 -9.13 -6.46
CA PHE A 90 4.39 -8.42 -6.86
C PHE A 90 4.29 -7.00 -6.29
N ARG A 91 5.43 -6.31 -6.11
CA ARG A 91 5.47 -4.93 -5.62
C ARG A 91 4.46 -3.98 -6.30
N PRO A 92 4.31 -3.93 -7.64
CA PRO A 92 3.32 -3.06 -8.28
C PRO A 92 1.91 -3.35 -7.78
N HIS A 93 1.53 -4.61 -7.69
CA HIS A 93 0.22 -5.02 -7.20
C HIS A 93 0.00 -4.66 -5.72
N VAL A 94 1.04 -4.78 -4.87
CA VAL A 94 0.97 -4.30 -3.47
C VAL A 94 0.65 -2.81 -3.44
N ILE A 95 1.33 -2.01 -4.26
CA ILE A 95 1.12 -0.57 -4.33
C ILE A 95 -0.33 -0.26 -4.79
N ASP A 96 -0.81 -0.92 -5.83
CA ASP A 96 -2.17 -0.76 -6.34
C ASP A 96 -3.26 -1.08 -5.30
N MET A 97 -2.99 -2.05 -4.42
CA MET A 97 -3.93 -2.43 -3.36
C MET A 97 -4.05 -1.38 -2.24
N PHE A 98 -2.97 -0.62 -1.97
CA PHE A 98 -2.90 0.29 -0.82
C PHE A 98 -2.88 1.78 -1.19
N GLU A 99 -2.26 2.17 -2.31
CA GLU A 99 -2.07 3.58 -2.63
C GLU A 99 -3.23 4.15 -3.43
N PRO A 100 -3.62 5.42 -3.19
CA PRO A 100 -4.56 6.10 -4.06
C PRO A 100 -3.96 6.26 -5.45
N GLN A 101 -4.78 6.05 -6.46
CA GLN A 101 -4.40 6.22 -7.85
C GLN A 101 -5.03 7.49 -8.40
N ASP A 102 -4.19 8.42 -8.84
CA ASP A 102 -4.63 9.62 -9.51
C ASP A 102 -4.69 9.36 -11.02
N HIS A 103 -5.89 9.41 -11.57
CA HIS A 103 -6.05 9.35 -13.03
C HIS A 103 -5.52 10.66 -13.64
N PRO A 104 -4.69 10.59 -14.70
CA PRO A 104 -4.23 11.78 -15.39
C PRO A 104 -5.38 12.66 -15.85
N ASN A 105 -5.25 13.97 -15.68
CA ASN A 105 -6.23 14.93 -16.18
C ASN A 105 -6.03 15.14 -17.69
N ASP A 106 -6.24 14.08 -18.46
CA ASP A 106 -6.03 14.04 -19.89
C ASP A 106 -7.33 14.32 -20.64
N PHE A 107 -7.22 15.14 -21.68
CA PHE A 107 -8.32 15.46 -22.59
C PHE A 107 -8.00 14.93 -24.00
N GLN A 108 -9.02 14.53 -24.74
CA GLN A 108 -8.86 14.06 -26.12
C GLN A 108 -8.25 15.15 -27.04
N TYR A 109 -8.56 16.42 -26.75
CA TYR A 109 -7.97 17.62 -27.35
C TYR A 109 -8.18 18.80 -26.39
N PRO A 110 -7.45 19.91 -26.54
CA PRO A 110 -7.62 21.09 -25.68
C PRO A 110 -9.07 21.59 -25.66
N GLY A 111 -9.70 21.58 -24.49
CA GLY A 111 -11.12 21.95 -24.30
C GLY A 111 -12.13 20.87 -24.68
N GLY A 112 -11.67 19.68 -25.04
CA GLY A 112 -12.49 18.51 -25.38
C GLY A 112 -12.94 17.69 -24.17
N PRO A 113 -13.61 16.56 -24.40
CA PRO A 113 -14.00 15.64 -23.32
C PRO A 113 -12.79 14.96 -22.70
N PRO A 114 -12.86 14.57 -21.41
CA PRO A 114 -11.78 13.84 -20.75
C PRO A 114 -11.60 12.45 -21.38
N VAL A 115 -10.35 12.00 -21.41
CA VAL A 115 -10.02 10.62 -21.76
C VAL A 115 -10.51 9.73 -20.62
N ARG A 116 -11.38 8.78 -20.94
CA ARG A 116 -11.90 7.85 -19.92
C ARG A 116 -10.81 6.84 -19.52
N PRO A 117 -10.74 6.42 -18.24
CA PRO A 117 -9.90 5.31 -17.84
C PRO A 117 -10.20 4.07 -18.67
N TYR A 118 -9.16 3.31 -19.01
CA TYR A 118 -9.31 2.05 -19.73
C TYR A 118 -10.10 1.04 -18.88
N ASP A 119 -9.82 1.01 -17.57
CA ASP A 119 -10.48 0.14 -16.61
C ASP A 119 -10.94 0.96 -15.41
N ALA A 120 -12.16 0.72 -14.95
CA ALA A 120 -12.75 1.35 -13.78
C ALA A 120 -12.88 0.36 -12.60
N ALA A 121 -12.27 -0.82 -12.68
CA ALA A 121 -12.40 -1.86 -11.67
C ALA A 121 -11.46 -1.62 -10.48
N GLY A 122 -12.05 -1.47 -9.29
CA GLY A 122 -11.42 -1.80 -8.02
C GLY A 122 -10.12 -1.06 -7.65
N TRP A 123 -10.00 0.21 -7.99
CA TRP A 123 -8.85 1.01 -7.57
C TRP A 123 -8.80 1.19 -6.06
N THR A 124 -7.60 1.01 -5.50
CA THR A 124 -7.30 1.19 -4.08
C THR A 124 -8.25 0.42 -3.14
N PRO A 125 -8.29 -0.92 -3.21
CA PRO A 125 -9.20 -1.73 -2.41
C PRO A 125 -9.11 -1.48 -0.91
N ALA A 126 -7.94 -1.12 -0.39
CA ALA A 126 -7.77 -0.77 1.02
C ALA A 126 -8.70 0.37 1.45
N TYR A 127 -8.82 1.44 0.65
CA TYR A 127 -9.72 2.55 0.96
C TYR A 127 -11.19 2.20 0.72
N THR A 128 -11.51 1.51 -0.36
CA THR A 128 -12.90 1.10 -0.64
C THR A 128 -13.46 0.14 0.39
N MET A 129 -12.61 -0.66 1.02
CA MET A 129 -12.98 -1.54 2.14
C MET A 129 -12.97 -0.84 3.50
N GLY A 130 -12.56 0.43 3.57
CA GLY A 130 -12.43 1.17 4.83
C GLY A 130 -11.34 0.60 5.75
N LEU A 131 -10.26 0.09 5.17
CA LEU A 131 -9.13 -0.43 5.93
C LEU A 131 -8.29 0.71 6.51
N GLU A 132 -7.99 0.65 7.79
CA GLU A 132 -6.97 1.49 8.41
C GLU A 132 -5.61 0.82 8.31
N PHE A 133 -4.63 1.56 7.82
CA PHE A 133 -3.26 1.08 7.72
C PHE A 133 -2.28 2.25 7.80
N ASP A 134 -1.05 1.93 8.15
CA ASP A 134 0.05 2.91 8.17
C ASP A 134 1.00 2.66 6.99
N ARG A 135 1.29 3.72 6.27
CA ARG A 135 2.24 3.76 5.15
C ARG A 135 3.65 4.02 5.70
N ILE A 136 4.55 3.07 5.51
CA ILE A 136 5.92 3.14 6.02
C ILE A 136 6.90 3.47 4.90
N LEU A 137 7.63 4.56 5.06
CA LEU A 137 8.55 5.07 4.04
C LEU A 137 10.01 4.64 4.24
N GLU A 138 10.39 4.32 5.46
CA GLU A 138 11.74 3.88 5.77
C GLU A 138 11.82 2.37 5.88
N PRO A 139 12.98 1.77 5.60
CA PRO A 139 13.20 0.36 5.85
C PRO A 139 12.91 0.02 7.31
N PHE A 140 12.22 -1.07 7.53
CA PHE A 140 11.88 -1.54 8.87
C PHE A 140 11.91 -3.06 8.95
N ASP A 141 12.10 -3.55 10.16
CA ASP A 141 12.01 -4.96 10.48
C ASP A 141 11.44 -5.14 11.88
N GLY A 142 11.14 -6.39 12.26
CA GLY A 142 10.55 -6.70 13.55
C GLY A 142 10.30 -8.21 13.73
N PRO A 143 9.61 -8.57 14.80
CA PRO A 143 9.27 -9.95 15.11
C PRO A 143 8.12 -10.44 14.17
N PHE A 144 8.42 -10.61 12.90
CA PHE A 144 7.44 -10.94 11.88
C PHE A 144 7.60 -12.38 11.41
N GLU A 145 6.48 -13.07 11.24
CA GLU A 145 6.40 -14.40 10.67
C GLU A 145 5.57 -14.37 9.40
N THR A 146 6.10 -14.97 8.33
CA THR A 146 5.40 -15.04 7.05
C THR A 146 4.21 -15.98 7.16
N ILE A 147 3.02 -15.51 6.75
CA ILE A 147 1.85 -16.34 6.60
C ILE A 147 2.03 -17.23 5.36
N PRO A 148 1.92 -18.56 5.49
CA PRO A 148 2.04 -19.47 4.35
C PRO A 148 1.02 -19.14 3.25
N TYR A 149 1.45 -19.29 1.99
CA TYR A 149 0.55 -19.13 0.85
C TYR A 149 -0.65 -20.09 0.94
N GLY A 150 -1.85 -19.56 0.75
CA GLY A 150 -3.10 -20.33 0.84
C GLY A 150 -3.63 -20.54 2.25
N GLU A 151 -2.91 -20.12 3.29
CA GLU A 151 -3.42 -20.14 4.66
C GLU A 151 -4.36 -18.97 4.90
N GLU A 152 -5.67 -19.27 4.96
CA GLU A 152 -6.67 -18.26 5.27
C GLU A 152 -6.64 -17.85 6.74
N GLN A 153 -6.54 -16.56 6.97
CA GLN A 153 -6.67 -15.98 8.30
C GLN A 153 -8.15 -15.97 8.69
N LYS A 154 -8.42 -16.40 9.92
CA LYS A 154 -9.76 -16.40 10.50
C LYS A 154 -9.82 -15.36 11.59
N HIS A 155 -10.87 -14.54 11.57
CA HIS A 155 -11.09 -13.63 12.67
C HIS A 155 -11.80 -14.31 13.84
N LYS A 156 -11.33 -14.02 15.03
CA LYS A 156 -11.96 -14.53 16.25
C LYS A 156 -12.98 -13.49 16.71
N GLY A 157 -14.27 -13.75 16.45
CA GLY A 157 -15.35 -12.99 17.03
C GLY A 157 -15.81 -13.66 18.32
N SER A 158 -16.11 -12.87 19.33
CA SER A 158 -16.83 -13.35 20.51
C SER A 158 -18.08 -12.51 20.72
N PHE A 159 -19.19 -13.17 20.98
CA PHE A 159 -20.40 -12.50 21.42
C PHE A 159 -20.44 -12.48 22.95
N THR A 160 -20.42 -11.29 23.51
CA THR A 160 -20.78 -11.14 24.93
C THR A 160 -22.27 -10.87 25.01
N LYS A 161 -23.01 -11.80 25.59
CA LYS A 161 -24.45 -11.60 25.84
C LYS A 161 -24.60 -10.49 26.86
N LEU A 162 -25.14 -9.36 26.44
CA LEU A 162 -25.50 -8.30 27.36
C LEU A 162 -26.68 -8.75 28.21
N ALA A 163 -26.58 -8.66 29.53
CA ALA A 163 -27.70 -8.96 30.41
C ALA A 163 -28.85 -7.98 30.09
N GLY A 164 -30.02 -8.54 29.80
CA GLY A 164 -31.20 -7.77 29.45
C GLY A 164 -31.34 -7.42 27.95
N ALA A 165 -30.42 -7.85 27.07
CA ALA A 165 -30.60 -7.69 25.64
C ALA A 165 -31.70 -8.62 25.12
N VAL A 166 -32.74 -8.05 24.52
CA VAL A 166 -33.82 -8.77 23.81
C VAL A 166 -33.55 -8.60 22.33
N GLY A 167 -33.28 -9.69 21.63
CA GLY A 167 -33.19 -9.68 20.17
C GLY A 167 -34.56 -9.45 19.54
N TYR A 168 -34.63 -8.61 18.53
CA TYR A 168 -35.78 -8.48 17.66
C TYR A 168 -35.52 -9.22 16.35
#